data_a6fa20370941a6d6012b5d610e891ba1
#
_entry.id   a6fa20370941a6d6012b5d610e891ba1
#
_cell.length_a   1.000
_cell.length_b   1.000
_cell.length_c   1.000
_cell.angle_alpha   90.00
_cell.angle_beta   90.00
_cell.angle_gamma   90.00
#
_symmetry.space_group_name_H-M   'P 1'
#
loop_
_entity.id
_entity.type
_entity.pdbx_description
1 polymer ?
#
loop_
_entity_poly.entity_id
_entity_poly.type
_entity_poly.pdbx_seq_one_letter_code
_entity_poly.pdbx_strand_id
1 'polypeptide(L)'
;HSYSSAASDVYKRQLLCRVIDGGKIGSKRSVNLPGVRIDLPSITKKDKADINFAIKHDVDYIALSFVRKIEDIQSLRKILKRKKSNIKIVSKIEDNEGLSNIHAITQESDAVMVARGDLGIETSLADLPNVQRRIMYACSKWGRRSIVATHLLESMIEKPTPTRAEVTDVANTIYEGADA
;
A
#
# COMPACT_ATOMS: atom_id res chain seq x y z
N HIS A 1 -8.35 -28.26 5.55
CA HIS A 1 -7.74 -28.00 4.24
C HIS A 1 -8.80 -28.11 3.17
N SER A 2 -9.29 -27.02 2.66
CA SER A 2 -10.09 -27.07 1.45
C SER A 2 -9.55 -26.04 0.48
N TYR A 3 -8.69 -26.50 -0.39
CA TYR A 3 -8.38 -25.75 -1.59
C TYR A 3 -9.63 -25.77 -2.45
N SER A 4 -10.24 -24.61 -2.65
CA SER A 4 -11.21 -24.42 -3.68
C SER A 4 -10.50 -24.61 -5.02
N SER A 5 -10.70 -25.73 -5.71
CA SER A 5 -10.33 -25.83 -7.11
C SER A 5 -11.26 -24.89 -7.87
N ALA A 6 -10.84 -23.70 -8.14
CA ALA A 6 -11.51 -22.81 -9.06
C ALA A 6 -11.31 -23.37 -10.46
N ALA A 7 -12.29 -24.08 -10.99
CA ALA A 7 -12.36 -24.36 -12.41
C ALA A 7 -12.62 -23.05 -13.12
N SER A 8 -11.59 -22.47 -13.73
CA SER A 8 -11.74 -21.30 -14.57
C SER A 8 -12.38 -21.70 -15.89
N ASP A 9 -13.63 -21.37 -16.11
CA ASP A 9 -14.21 -21.38 -17.42
C ASP A 9 -13.71 -20.13 -18.17
N VAL A 10 -12.72 -20.32 -19.01
CA VAL A 10 -12.02 -19.25 -19.76
C VAL A 10 -13.02 -18.40 -20.58
N TYR A 11 -14.17 -18.96 -20.95
CA TYR A 11 -15.20 -18.28 -21.74
C TYR A 11 -16.08 -17.34 -20.91
N LYS A 12 -16.23 -17.56 -19.61
CA LYS A 12 -17.19 -16.78 -18.78
C LYS A 12 -16.56 -15.72 -17.93
N ARG A 13 -15.22 -15.68 -17.79
CA ARG A 13 -14.50 -14.78 -16.89
C ARG A 13 -15.08 -14.74 -15.47
N GLN A 14 -15.55 -15.91 -14.99
CA GLN A 14 -16.20 -16.08 -13.71
C GLN A 14 -15.43 -17.12 -12.89
N LEU A 15 -15.36 -16.88 -11.60
CA LEU A 15 -14.85 -17.82 -10.61
C LEU A 15 -16.02 -18.28 -9.75
N LEU A 16 -16.18 -19.60 -9.61
CA LEU A 16 -17.10 -20.17 -8.63
C LEU A 16 -16.39 -20.23 -7.27
N CYS A 17 -16.90 -19.47 -6.29
CA CYS A 17 -16.32 -19.40 -4.96
C CYS A 17 -17.30 -19.93 -3.92
N ARG A 18 -16.74 -20.60 -2.88
CA ARG A 18 -17.48 -20.96 -1.68
C ARG A 18 -17.32 -19.83 -0.66
N VAL A 19 -18.44 -19.28 -0.19
CA VAL A 19 -18.44 -18.29 0.88
C VAL A 19 -18.11 -19.01 2.20
N ILE A 20 -17.07 -18.53 2.90
CA ILE A 20 -16.68 -19.03 4.23
C ILE A 20 -17.35 -18.17 5.29
N ASP A 21 -17.15 -16.86 5.21
CA ASP A 21 -17.77 -15.88 6.10
C ASP A 21 -18.79 -15.05 5.33
N GLY A 22 -20.01 -15.00 5.86
CA GLY A 22 -21.11 -14.28 5.21
C GLY A 22 -21.06 -12.77 5.45
N GLY A 23 -21.60 -12.00 4.50
CA GLY A 23 -21.66 -10.54 4.61
C GLY A 23 -22.37 -9.89 3.44
N LYS A 24 -22.57 -8.57 3.52
CA LYS A 24 -23.10 -7.77 2.41
C LYS A 24 -21.96 -7.23 1.56
N ILE A 25 -21.93 -7.59 0.30
CA ILE A 25 -20.95 -7.10 -0.67
C ILE A 25 -21.67 -6.19 -1.67
N GLY A 26 -21.23 -4.93 -1.74
CA GLY A 26 -21.72 -4.00 -2.76
C GLY A 26 -21.11 -4.27 -4.14
N SER A 27 -21.69 -3.67 -5.18
CA SER A 27 -21.13 -3.75 -6.54
C SER A 27 -19.80 -3.00 -6.66
N LYS A 28 -18.95 -3.40 -7.62
CA LYS A 28 -17.67 -2.76 -7.96
C LYS A 28 -16.67 -2.74 -6.79
N ARG A 29 -16.64 -3.77 -5.96
CA ARG A 29 -15.64 -3.93 -4.91
C ARG A 29 -14.36 -4.55 -5.45
N SER A 30 -13.23 -4.11 -4.93
CA SER A 30 -11.94 -4.74 -5.19
C SER A 30 -11.90 -6.14 -4.59
N VAL A 31 -11.15 -7.03 -5.23
CA VAL A 31 -10.89 -8.38 -4.74
C VAL A 31 -9.40 -8.48 -4.40
N ASN A 32 -9.10 -8.81 -3.17
CA ASN A 32 -7.73 -9.12 -2.74
C ASN A 32 -7.56 -10.65 -2.73
N LEU A 33 -6.39 -11.10 -3.15
CA LEU A 33 -6.02 -12.51 -3.19
C LEU A 33 -4.74 -12.70 -2.37
N PRO A 34 -4.83 -12.83 -1.04
CA PRO A 34 -3.67 -12.94 -0.17
C PRO A 34 -2.73 -14.07 -0.60
N GLY A 35 -1.43 -13.77 -0.68
CA GLY A 35 -0.41 -14.74 -1.08
C GLY A 35 -0.40 -15.11 -2.57
N VAL A 36 -1.25 -14.51 -3.39
CA VAL A 36 -1.26 -14.74 -4.85
C VAL A 36 -0.56 -13.60 -5.57
N ARG A 37 0.50 -13.92 -6.26
CA ARG A 37 1.17 -12.93 -7.12
C ARG A 37 0.36 -12.68 -8.38
N ILE A 38 -0.10 -11.43 -8.53
CA ILE A 38 -0.76 -10.97 -9.75
C ILE A 38 0.28 -10.19 -10.56
N ASP A 39 0.59 -10.69 -11.75
CA ASP A 39 1.58 -10.05 -12.64
C ASP A 39 0.92 -8.90 -13.44
N LEU A 40 0.72 -7.79 -12.75
CA LEU A 40 0.22 -6.55 -13.34
C LEU A 40 1.38 -5.55 -13.50
N PRO A 41 1.38 -4.74 -14.56
CA PRO A 41 2.37 -3.68 -14.69
C PRO A 41 2.20 -2.67 -13.55
N SER A 42 3.30 -2.25 -12.94
CA SER A 42 3.32 -1.25 -11.87
C SER A 42 2.74 0.11 -12.28
N ILE A 43 2.79 0.43 -13.58
CA ILE A 43 2.23 1.66 -14.15
C ILE A 43 1.39 1.30 -15.36
N THR A 44 0.08 1.47 -15.24
CA THR A 44 -0.91 1.21 -16.31
C THR A 44 -0.99 2.38 -17.30
N LYS A 45 -1.79 2.23 -18.37
CA LYS A 45 -2.09 3.34 -19.28
C LYS A 45 -2.82 4.49 -18.58
N LYS A 46 -3.70 4.17 -17.64
CA LYS A 46 -4.41 5.16 -16.82
C LYS A 46 -3.43 5.92 -15.96
N ASP A 47 -2.54 5.22 -15.25
CA ASP A 47 -1.54 5.85 -14.37
C ASP A 47 -0.64 6.83 -15.14
N LYS A 48 -0.30 6.52 -16.39
CA LYS A 48 0.45 7.45 -17.25
C LYS A 48 -0.31 8.74 -17.53
N ALA A 49 -1.63 8.68 -17.69
CA ALA A 49 -2.47 9.87 -17.87
C ALA A 49 -2.52 10.67 -16.55
N ASP A 50 -2.69 9.98 -15.43
CA ASP A 50 -2.74 10.60 -14.10
C ASP A 50 -1.38 11.24 -13.72
N ILE A 51 -0.26 10.59 -14.06
CA ILE A 51 1.09 11.18 -13.89
C ILE A 51 1.26 12.45 -14.73
N ASN A 52 0.79 12.47 -15.98
CA ASN A 52 0.86 13.67 -16.80
C ASN A 52 -0.02 14.80 -16.23
N PHE A 53 -1.18 14.46 -15.68
CA PHE A 53 -2.05 15.41 -14.98
C PHE A 53 -1.34 15.97 -13.73
N ALA A 54 -0.74 15.12 -12.89
CA ALA A 54 0.02 15.52 -11.72
C ALA A 54 1.18 16.48 -12.07
N ILE A 55 1.92 16.18 -13.14
CA ILE A 55 3.01 17.04 -13.62
C ILE A 55 2.47 18.41 -14.07
N LYS A 56 1.35 18.43 -14.79
CA LYS A 56 0.71 19.66 -15.26
C LYS A 56 0.27 20.57 -14.11
N HIS A 57 -0.12 19.98 -12.98
CA HIS A 57 -0.61 20.69 -11.80
C HIS A 57 0.46 20.90 -10.72
N ASP A 58 1.72 20.58 -11.04
CA ASP A 58 2.90 20.81 -10.18
C ASP A 58 2.69 20.30 -8.75
N VAL A 59 2.22 19.04 -8.62
CA VAL A 59 2.05 18.42 -7.30
C VAL A 59 3.41 18.09 -6.68
N ASP A 60 3.51 18.10 -5.36
CA ASP A 60 4.76 17.82 -4.65
C ASP A 60 5.13 16.33 -4.65
N TYR A 61 4.13 15.46 -4.54
CA TYR A 61 4.33 14.01 -4.39
C TYR A 61 3.38 13.21 -5.27
N ILE A 62 3.88 12.05 -5.74
CA ILE A 62 3.06 10.98 -6.30
C ILE A 62 3.22 9.74 -5.43
N ALA A 63 2.11 9.20 -4.92
CA ALA A 63 2.09 7.94 -4.20
C ALA A 63 1.88 6.77 -5.17
N LEU A 64 2.85 5.87 -5.21
CA LEU A 64 2.81 4.67 -6.04
C LEU A 64 2.32 3.49 -5.21
N SER A 65 1.18 2.91 -5.60
CA SER A 65 0.59 1.76 -4.92
C SER A 65 1.27 0.44 -5.31
N PHE A 66 1.22 -0.53 -4.42
CA PHE A 66 1.75 -1.88 -4.62
C PHE A 66 3.19 -1.92 -5.12
N VAL A 67 4.05 -1.12 -4.49
CA VAL A 67 5.48 -1.14 -4.79
C VAL A 67 6.09 -2.42 -4.24
N ARG A 68 6.56 -3.29 -5.13
CA ARG A 68 7.11 -4.60 -4.79
C ARG A 68 8.61 -4.67 -4.95
N LYS A 69 9.16 -3.89 -5.87
CA LYS A 69 10.58 -3.90 -6.23
C LYS A 69 11.05 -2.53 -6.71
N ILE A 70 12.36 -2.36 -6.78
CA ILE A 70 13.01 -1.10 -7.18
C ILE A 70 12.57 -0.66 -8.58
N GLU A 71 12.37 -1.60 -9.51
CA GLU A 71 12.01 -1.33 -10.89
C GLU A 71 10.68 -0.59 -11.03
N ASP A 72 9.78 -0.78 -10.08
CA ASP A 72 8.49 -0.07 -10.03
C ASP A 72 8.73 1.43 -9.84
N ILE A 73 9.58 1.79 -8.88
CA ILE A 73 9.95 3.17 -8.57
C ILE A 73 10.74 3.78 -9.74
N GLN A 74 11.71 3.04 -10.27
CA GLN A 74 12.55 3.49 -11.37
C GLN A 74 11.73 3.77 -12.63
N SER A 75 10.68 3.00 -12.87
CA SER A 75 9.77 3.19 -13.99
C SER A 75 9.05 4.54 -13.90
N LEU A 76 8.54 4.91 -12.72
CA LEU A 76 7.96 6.22 -12.47
C LEU A 76 9.03 7.32 -12.56
N ARG A 77 10.17 7.13 -11.92
CA ARG A 77 11.28 8.10 -11.92
C ARG A 77 11.79 8.41 -13.34
N LYS A 78 11.84 7.41 -14.25
CA LYS A 78 12.15 7.63 -15.67
C LYS A 78 11.15 8.53 -16.36
N ILE A 79 9.85 8.39 -16.07
CA ILE A 79 8.81 9.26 -16.65
C ILE A 79 8.99 10.68 -16.15
N LEU A 80 9.17 10.88 -14.84
CA LEU A 80 9.35 12.20 -14.23
C LEU A 80 10.60 12.91 -14.78
N LYS A 81 11.75 12.20 -14.87
CA LYS A 81 12.99 12.74 -15.43
C LYS A 81 12.83 13.18 -16.89
N ARG A 82 12.16 12.38 -17.74
CA ARG A 82 11.90 12.76 -19.14
C ARG A 82 11.06 14.04 -19.26
N LYS A 83 10.21 14.28 -18.31
CA LYS A 83 9.34 15.47 -18.25
C LYS A 83 9.99 16.63 -17.47
N LYS A 84 11.22 16.47 -16.99
CA LYS A 84 11.95 17.43 -16.16
C LYS A 84 11.16 17.84 -14.90
N SER A 85 10.44 16.90 -14.30
CA SER A 85 9.63 17.13 -13.11
C SER A 85 10.41 16.75 -11.85
N ASN A 86 10.26 17.57 -10.80
CA ASN A 86 10.87 17.38 -9.49
C ASN A 86 9.93 16.71 -8.48
N ILE A 87 8.80 16.17 -8.93
CA ILE A 87 7.84 15.48 -8.10
C ILE A 87 8.53 14.32 -7.38
N LYS A 88 8.29 14.21 -6.08
CA LYS A 88 8.82 13.16 -5.22
C LYS A 88 7.93 11.94 -5.24
N ILE A 89 8.51 10.77 -4.98
CA ILE A 89 7.82 9.48 -5.02
C ILE A 89 7.62 8.97 -3.60
N VAL A 90 6.37 8.71 -3.23
CA VAL A 90 5.99 7.98 -2.03
C VAL A 90 5.72 6.53 -2.42
N SER A 91 6.50 5.59 -1.93
CA SER A 91 6.26 4.15 -2.15
C SER A 91 5.32 3.61 -1.09
N LYS A 92 4.17 3.07 -1.51
CA LYS A 92 3.21 2.44 -0.61
C LYS A 92 3.54 0.96 -0.48
N ILE A 93 3.76 0.50 0.74
CA ILE A 93 4.00 -0.90 1.07
C ILE A 93 2.66 -1.52 1.47
N GLU A 94 2.18 -2.42 0.64
CA GLU A 94 0.81 -2.96 0.70
C GLU A 94 0.77 -4.49 0.69
N ASP A 95 1.90 -5.15 0.41
CA ASP A 95 1.98 -6.61 0.34
C ASP A 95 3.31 -7.18 0.89
N ASN A 96 3.36 -8.51 0.99
CA ASN A 96 4.52 -9.24 1.51
C ASN A 96 5.76 -9.16 0.60
N GLU A 97 5.61 -9.00 -0.72
CA GLU A 97 6.73 -8.85 -1.64
C GLU A 97 7.42 -7.50 -1.41
N GLY A 98 6.65 -6.41 -1.30
CA GLY A 98 7.16 -5.08 -0.94
C GLY A 98 7.85 -5.08 0.42
N LEU A 99 7.26 -5.76 1.41
CA LEU A 99 7.86 -5.90 2.73
C LEU A 99 9.19 -6.68 2.68
N SER A 100 9.30 -7.69 1.87
CA SER A 100 10.54 -8.46 1.70
C SER A 100 11.67 -7.62 1.09
N ASN A 101 11.33 -6.68 0.23
CA ASN A 101 12.26 -5.77 -0.46
C ASN A 101 12.37 -4.39 0.20
N ILE A 102 11.86 -4.22 1.42
CA ILE A 102 11.67 -2.92 2.06
C ILE A 102 12.92 -2.03 2.08
N HIS A 103 14.10 -2.59 2.35
CA HIS A 103 15.33 -1.81 2.41
C HIS A 103 15.70 -1.21 1.05
N ALA A 104 15.61 -1.99 0.00
CA ALA A 104 15.93 -1.56 -1.36
C ALA A 104 14.89 -0.54 -1.88
N ILE A 105 13.60 -0.78 -1.61
CA ILE A 105 12.51 0.15 -1.93
C ILE A 105 12.70 1.47 -1.20
N THR A 106 12.98 1.44 0.11
CA THR A 106 13.17 2.65 0.92
C THR A 106 14.35 3.48 0.42
N GLN A 107 15.45 2.85 0.04
CA GLN A 107 16.64 3.53 -0.47
C GLN A 107 16.35 4.31 -1.75
N GLU A 108 15.55 3.76 -2.65
CA GLU A 108 15.19 4.37 -3.94
C GLU A 108 14.03 5.38 -3.85
N SER A 109 13.25 5.35 -2.76
CA SER A 109 12.09 6.21 -2.53
C SER A 109 12.47 7.58 -1.97
N ASP A 110 11.60 8.57 -2.14
CA ASP A 110 11.71 9.87 -1.44
C ASP A 110 10.96 9.83 -0.10
N ALA A 111 9.89 9.01 -0.02
CA ALA A 111 9.18 8.69 1.20
C ALA A 111 8.55 7.28 1.08
N VAL A 112 8.18 6.70 2.20
CA VAL A 112 7.52 5.38 2.26
C VAL A 112 6.24 5.49 3.08
N MET A 113 5.18 4.85 2.62
CA MET A 113 3.91 4.77 3.32
C MET A 113 3.63 3.33 3.77
N VAL A 114 3.36 3.18 5.06
CA VAL A 114 2.82 1.94 5.65
C VAL A 114 1.32 1.95 5.41
N ALA A 115 0.84 1.21 4.41
CA ALA A 115 -0.58 1.13 4.06
C ALA A 115 -1.24 -0.02 4.85
N ARG A 116 -1.57 0.25 6.12
CA ARG A 116 -2.01 -0.79 7.08
C ARG A 116 -3.28 -1.51 6.67
N GLY A 117 -4.17 -0.86 5.92
CA GLY A 117 -5.40 -1.48 5.43
C GLY A 117 -5.13 -2.68 4.52
N ASP A 118 -4.30 -2.49 3.51
CA ASP A 118 -3.94 -3.55 2.55
C ASP A 118 -2.98 -4.57 3.18
N LEU A 119 -1.99 -4.11 3.94
CA LEU A 119 -1.08 -4.98 4.68
C LEU A 119 -1.80 -5.90 5.66
N GLY A 120 -2.86 -5.42 6.33
CA GLY A 120 -3.66 -6.23 7.25
C GLY A 120 -4.46 -7.34 6.59
N ILE A 121 -4.61 -7.30 5.26
CA ILE A 121 -5.20 -8.40 4.47
C ILE A 121 -4.13 -9.42 4.08
N GLU A 122 -2.92 -8.95 3.78
CA GLU A 122 -1.78 -9.77 3.34
C GLU A 122 -1.00 -10.42 4.49
N THR A 123 -1.02 -9.80 5.67
CA THR A 123 -0.35 -10.29 6.89
C THR A 123 -1.37 -10.60 7.97
N SER A 124 -0.97 -11.34 9.02
CA SER A 124 -1.85 -11.49 10.18
C SER A 124 -2.01 -10.16 10.90
N LEU A 125 -3.22 -9.86 11.41
CA LEU A 125 -3.46 -8.65 12.20
C LEU A 125 -2.54 -8.57 13.44
N ALA A 126 -2.16 -9.72 14.00
CA ALA A 126 -1.25 -9.79 15.14
C ALA A 126 0.19 -9.35 14.79
N ASP A 127 0.60 -9.55 13.54
CA ASP A 127 1.95 -9.18 13.07
C ASP A 127 2.04 -7.76 12.52
N LEU A 128 0.90 -7.12 12.24
CA LEU A 128 0.87 -5.80 11.63
C LEU A 128 1.72 -4.75 12.38
N PRO A 129 1.73 -4.70 13.74
CA PRO A 129 2.60 -3.77 14.47
C PRO A 129 4.09 -4.05 14.22
N ASN A 130 4.50 -5.32 14.11
CA ASN A 130 5.90 -5.70 13.83
C ASN A 130 6.29 -5.33 12.40
N VAL A 131 5.37 -5.51 11.46
CA VAL A 131 5.54 -5.09 10.05
C VAL A 131 5.73 -3.57 9.98
N GLN A 132 4.88 -2.80 10.66
CA GLN A 132 5.02 -1.35 10.75
C GLN A 132 6.42 -0.96 11.27
N ARG A 133 6.84 -1.49 12.42
CA ARG A 133 8.17 -1.22 13.00
C ARG A 133 9.31 -1.53 12.04
N ARG A 134 9.20 -2.63 11.30
CA ARG A 134 10.21 -3.02 10.31
C ARG A 134 10.32 -1.99 9.18
N ILE A 135 9.20 -1.47 8.70
CA ILE A 135 9.17 -0.41 7.68
C ILE A 135 9.74 0.89 8.25
N MET A 136 9.30 1.29 9.45
CA MET A 136 9.76 2.48 10.14
C MET A 136 11.28 2.44 10.38
N TYR A 137 11.79 1.28 10.80
CA TYR A 137 13.25 1.08 10.94
C TYR A 137 13.99 1.26 9.61
N ALA A 138 13.45 0.74 8.50
CA ALA A 138 14.06 0.93 7.19
C ALA A 138 14.08 2.41 6.79
N CYS A 139 12.99 3.15 7.05
CA CYS A 139 12.91 4.58 6.78
C CYS A 139 13.97 5.37 7.59
N SER A 140 14.04 5.11 8.89
CA SER A 140 15.04 5.73 9.77
C SER A 140 16.48 5.42 9.31
N LYS A 141 16.76 4.15 9.00
CA LYS A 141 18.08 3.70 8.55
C LYS A 141 18.56 4.41 7.28
N TRP A 142 17.64 4.66 6.33
CA TRP A 142 17.96 5.29 5.06
C TRP A 142 17.67 6.80 5.02
N GLY A 143 17.27 7.40 6.14
CA GLY A 143 16.93 8.81 6.22
C GLY A 143 15.79 9.20 5.27
N ARG A 144 14.76 8.35 5.17
CA ARG A 144 13.57 8.58 4.33
C ARG A 144 12.37 8.91 5.20
N ARG A 145 11.54 9.81 4.70
CA ARG A 145 10.28 10.15 5.37
C ARG A 145 9.35 8.96 5.40
N SER A 146 8.59 8.85 6.49
CA SER A 146 7.64 7.78 6.72
C SER A 146 6.24 8.32 6.98
N ILE A 147 5.26 7.65 6.39
CA ILE A 147 3.85 7.96 6.56
C ILE A 147 3.16 6.68 7.03
N VAL A 148 2.41 6.76 8.12
CA VAL A 148 1.57 5.65 8.58
C VAL A 148 0.12 5.99 8.27
N ALA A 149 -0.53 5.13 7.50
CA ALA A 149 -1.86 5.40 6.98
C ALA A 149 -2.87 4.31 7.35
N THR A 150 -4.12 4.74 7.45
CA THR A 150 -5.34 3.97 7.72
C THR A 150 -5.54 3.48 9.15
N HIS A 151 -6.79 3.45 9.58
CA HIS A 151 -7.28 2.92 10.87
C HIS A 151 -6.62 3.54 12.12
N LEU A 152 -6.19 4.79 12.06
CA LEU A 152 -5.62 5.49 13.22
C LEU A 152 -6.69 6.05 14.15
N LEU A 153 -7.69 6.73 13.61
CA LEU A 153 -8.75 7.41 14.36
C LEU A 153 -10.12 7.08 13.76
N GLU A 154 -10.35 5.84 13.38
CA GLU A 154 -11.54 5.40 12.64
C GLU A 154 -12.84 5.71 13.38
N SER A 155 -12.86 5.56 14.71
CA SER A 155 -14.05 5.86 15.51
C SER A 155 -14.47 7.32 15.44
N MET A 156 -13.53 8.23 15.13
CA MET A 156 -13.80 9.66 15.04
C MET A 156 -14.53 10.07 13.74
N ILE A 157 -14.78 9.15 12.83
CA ILE A 157 -15.70 9.39 11.71
C ILE A 157 -17.11 9.65 12.25
N GLU A 158 -17.51 8.97 13.32
CA GLU A 158 -18.84 9.07 13.91
C GLU A 158 -18.83 9.69 15.32
N LYS A 159 -17.70 9.63 16.03
CA LYS A 159 -17.59 10.06 17.43
C LYS A 159 -16.68 11.27 17.58
N PRO A 160 -16.95 12.18 18.51
CA PRO A 160 -16.12 13.37 18.73
C PRO A 160 -14.77 13.07 19.40
N THR A 161 -14.61 11.88 19.99
CA THR A 161 -13.39 11.46 20.72
C THR A 161 -12.96 10.06 20.30
N PRO A 162 -11.64 9.82 20.20
CA PRO A 162 -11.10 8.51 19.85
C PRO A 162 -11.26 7.51 21.02
N THR A 163 -11.13 6.23 20.71
CA THR A 163 -11.00 5.18 21.72
C THR A 163 -9.60 5.20 22.36
N ARG A 164 -9.45 4.57 23.53
CA ARG A 164 -8.13 4.42 24.18
C ARG A 164 -7.13 3.67 23.31
N ALA A 165 -7.59 2.65 22.57
CA ALA A 165 -6.75 1.88 21.65
C ALA A 165 -6.20 2.75 20.53
N GLU A 166 -7.03 3.61 19.94
CA GLU A 166 -6.61 4.55 18.89
C GLU A 166 -5.61 5.58 19.39
N VAL A 167 -5.82 6.12 20.60
CA VAL A 167 -4.86 7.04 21.24
C VAL A 167 -3.50 6.35 21.40
N THR A 168 -3.50 5.10 21.86
CA THR A 168 -2.26 4.32 22.03
C THR A 168 -1.59 4.02 20.68
N ASP A 169 -2.37 3.71 19.66
CA ASP A 169 -1.86 3.43 18.32
C ASP A 169 -1.20 4.67 17.70
N VAL A 170 -1.85 5.84 17.80
CA VAL A 170 -1.26 7.10 17.35
C VAL A 170 0.03 7.43 18.12
N ALA A 171 0.01 7.28 19.45
CA ALA A 171 1.18 7.53 20.27
C ALA A 171 2.35 6.60 19.88
N ASN A 172 2.10 5.30 19.71
CA ASN A 172 3.13 4.35 19.27
C ASN A 172 3.68 4.70 17.88
N THR A 173 2.84 5.10 16.96
CA THR A 173 3.25 5.53 15.61
C THR A 173 4.22 6.71 15.68
N ILE A 174 3.96 7.68 16.57
CA ILE A 174 4.84 8.82 16.80
C ILE A 174 6.14 8.39 17.48
N TYR A 175 6.08 7.51 18.48
CA TYR A 175 7.28 6.97 19.16
C TYR A 175 8.16 6.15 18.23
N GLU A 176 7.59 5.52 17.23
CA GLU A 176 8.32 4.81 16.16
C GLU A 176 8.97 5.76 15.15
N GLY A 177 8.70 7.08 15.24
CA GLY A 177 9.31 8.11 14.43
C GLY A 177 8.61 8.39 13.10
N ALA A 178 7.28 8.19 13.02
CA ALA A 178 6.53 8.59 11.83
C ALA A 178 6.59 10.11 11.62
N ASP A 179 6.79 10.52 10.36
CA ASP A 179 6.80 11.94 9.96
C ASP A 179 5.37 12.47 9.70
N ALA A 180 4.46 11.55 9.30
CA ALA A 180 3.05 11.86 9.05
C ALA A 180 2.16 10.62 9.19
#